data_650ca7ccbf6dcc62efa5f1be84cb2603
#
_entry.id   650ca7ccbf6dcc62efa5f1be84cb2603
#
_cell.length_a   1.000
_cell.length_b   1.000
_cell.length_c   1.000
_cell.angle_alpha   90.00
_cell.angle_beta   90.00
_cell.angle_gamma   90.00
#
_symmetry.space_group_name_H-M   'P 1'
#
loop_
_entity.id
_entity.type
_entity.pdbx_description
1 polymer ?
#
loop_
_entity_poly.entity_id
_entity_poly.type
_entity_poly.pdbx_seq_one_letter_code
_entity_poly.pdbx_strand_id
1 'polypeptide(L)'
;MVGLLLLGSRLLRPSVARANELPDGELTFFNVHTNERLRVRYRDDAGNYDLTALDEVNHILRCHHTGEVAAIDVRMLEHVNLVQKAVDGAGEIHVISGYRSPEYNAQLVKRSRRAAQHSLHIKGQALDFYIPGVKLRKIRRAALKLRYGGVGFYSRAKFIHLDCGPFRTW
;
A
#
# COMPACT_ATOMS: atom_id res chain seq x y z
N MET A 1 -23.82 59.09 -10.41
CA MET A 1 -23.15 58.19 -9.42
C MET A 1 -23.16 56.77 -9.98
N VAL A 2 -22.00 56.32 -10.48
CA VAL A 2 -21.86 54.99 -11.09
C VAL A 2 -21.10 54.15 -10.04
N GLY A 3 -21.80 53.15 -9.49
CA GLY A 3 -21.24 52.21 -8.52
C GLY A 3 -20.38 51.13 -9.20
N LEU A 4 -19.10 51.11 -8.91
CA LEU A 4 -18.15 50.12 -9.39
C LEU A 4 -18.23 48.86 -8.50
N LEU A 5 -18.86 47.79 -9.01
CA LEU A 5 -18.84 46.48 -8.37
C LEU A 5 -17.46 45.82 -8.59
N LEU A 6 -16.63 45.78 -7.56
CA LEU A 6 -15.40 44.99 -7.53
C LEU A 6 -15.76 43.51 -7.35
N LEU A 7 -15.74 42.75 -8.44
CA LEU A 7 -15.74 41.28 -8.40
C LEU A 7 -14.39 40.79 -7.88
N GLY A 8 -14.35 40.43 -6.61
CA GLY A 8 -13.22 39.78 -5.98
C GLY A 8 -13.01 38.38 -6.57
N SER A 9 -12.04 38.23 -7.47
CA SER A 9 -11.54 36.94 -7.94
C SER A 9 -10.93 36.18 -6.75
N ARG A 10 -11.64 35.19 -6.23
CA ARG A 10 -11.07 34.18 -5.34
C ARG A 10 -10.04 33.37 -6.12
N LEU A 11 -8.77 33.77 -6.02
CA LEU A 11 -7.64 32.94 -6.40
C LEU A 11 -7.73 31.66 -5.59
N LEU A 12 -8.13 30.57 -6.23
CA LEU A 12 -7.98 29.21 -5.71
C LEU A 12 -6.49 28.95 -5.54
N ARG A 13 -5.97 29.16 -4.33
CA ARG A 13 -4.62 28.72 -3.97
C ARG A 13 -4.61 27.20 -4.10
N PRO A 14 -3.72 26.59 -4.92
CA PRO A 14 -3.52 25.15 -4.88
C PRO A 14 -3.14 24.80 -3.45
N SER A 15 -3.89 23.88 -2.83
CA SER A 15 -3.68 23.52 -1.44
C SER A 15 -2.31 22.86 -1.30
N VAL A 16 -1.39 23.53 -0.63
CA VAL A 16 -0.12 23.00 -0.12
C VAL A 16 -0.38 21.91 0.96
N ALA A 17 -1.65 21.63 1.25
CA ALA A 17 -2.11 20.76 2.33
C ALA A 17 -1.86 19.26 2.12
N ARG A 18 -1.43 18.77 0.96
CA ARG A 18 -1.21 17.32 0.75
C ARG A 18 0.16 16.81 1.17
N ALA A 19 1.17 17.63 1.23
CA ALA A 19 2.51 17.20 1.65
C ALA A 19 2.60 16.89 3.17
N ASN A 20 1.72 17.48 3.99
CA ASN A 20 1.66 17.25 5.43
C ASN A 20 0.75 16.06 5.84
N GLU A 21 0.12 15.37 4.90
CA GLU A 21 -0.78 14.24 5.20
C GLU A 21 -0.13 12.87 4.98
N LEU A 22 1.08 12.82 4.42
CA LEU A 22 1.81 11.58 4.27
C LEU A 22 2.42 11.18 5.62
N PRO A 23 2.35 9.89 5.97
CA PRO A 23 2.94 9.40 7.20
C PRO A 23 4.47 9.46 7.15
N ASP A 24 5.11 9.08 8.26
CA ASP A 24 6.56 9.23 8.51
C ASP A 24 7.51 8.47 7.56
N GLY A 25 6.98 7.72 6.59
CA GLY A 25 7.79 6.92 5.69
C GLY A 25 8.45 5.70 6.35
N GLU A 26 8.02 5.31 7.57
CA GLU A 26 8.54 4.16 8.29
C GLU A 26 7.57 2.98 8.26
N LEU A 27 8.08 1.81 7.89
CA LEU A 27 7.36 0.54 7.89
C LEU A 27 8.18 -0.56 8.55
N THR A 28 7.48 -1.49 9.21
CA THR A 28 8.07 -2.72 9.72
C THR A 28 7.33 -3.90 9.11
N PHE A 29 8.06 -4.76 8.41
CA PHE A 29 7.54 -5.93 7.74
C PHE A 29 8.01 -7.23 8.39
N PHE A 30 7.16 -8.23 8.40
CA PHE A 30 7.50 -9.63 8.61
C PHE A 30 6.92 -10.45 7.46
N ASN A 31 7.77 -11.07 6.66
CA ASN A 31 7.32 -11.96 5.60
C ASN A 31 7.06 -13.35 6.19
N VAL A 32 5.79 -13.78 6.19
CA VAL A 32 5.37 -15.04 6.84
C VAL A 32 5.87 -16.31 6.14
N HIS A 33 6.33 -16.19 4.89
CA HIS A 33 6.84 -17.34 4.11
C HIS A 33 8.35 -17.52 4.24
N THR A 34 9.10 -16.41 4.38
CA THR A 34 10.56 -16.43 4.45
C THR A 34 11.09 -16.26 5.88
N ASN A 35 10.20 -15.90 6.84
CA ASN A 35 10.52 -15.57 8.23
C ASN A 35 11.50 -14.38 8.38
N GLU A 36 11.60 -13.54 7.35
CA GLU A 36 12.45 -12.36 7.37
C GLU A 36 11.71 -11.17 7.96
N ARG A 37 12.46 -10.28 8.61
CA ARG A 37 11.97 -9.00 9.15
C ARG A 37 12.77 -7.85 8.58
N LEU A 38 12.08 -6.74 8.34
CA LEU A 38 12.68 -5.49 7.92
C LEU A 38 11.97 -4.33 8.63
N ARG A 39 12.74 -3.49 9.32
CA ARG A 39 12.31 -2.17 9.74
C ARG A 39 13.04 -1.15 8.87
N VAL A 40 12.30 -0.31 8.18
CA VAL A 40 12.85 0.57 7.16
C VAL A 40 12.19 1.95 7.19
N ARG A 41 12.99 2.98 6.98
CA ARG A 41 12.51 4.31 6.64
C ARG A 41 12.78 4.56 5.16
N TYR A 42 11.77 4.36 4.33
CA TYR A 42 11.89 4.45 2.87
C TYR A 42 11.73 5.88 2.33
N ARG A 43 11.28 6.83 3.17
CA ARG A 43 11.09 8.24 2.82
C ARG A 43 11.39 9.14 4.01
N ASP A 44 12.13 10.24 3.78
CA ASP A 44 12.42 11.24 4.81
C ASP A 44 11.26 12.25 4.99
N ASP A 45 11.41 13.17 5.98
CA ASP A 45 10.40 14.20 6.28
C ASP A 45 10.30 15.27 5.18
N ALA A 46 11.32 15.39 4.32
CA ALA A 46 11.33 16.29 3.17
C ALA A 46 10.62 15.67 1.95
N GLY A 47 10.27 14.38 2.01
CA GLY A 47 9.59 13.66 0.95
C GLY A 47 10.53 12.92 -0.02
N ASN A 48 11.84 12.88 0.26
CA ASN A 48 12.79 12.17 -0.58
C ASN A 48 12.78 10.67 -0.26
N TYR A 49 12.80 9.83 -1.29
CA TYR A 49 12.88 8.38 -1.14
C TYR A 49 14.34 7.93 -1.02
N ASP A 50 14.61 7.02 -0.08
CA ASP A 50 15.89 6.33 0.06
C ASP A 50 15.89 5.11 -0.87
N LEU A 51 16.74 5.13 -1.89
CA LEU A 51 16.82 4.06 -2.88
C LEU A 51 17.33 2.74 -2.28
N THR A 52 18.25 2.80 -1.31
CA THR A 52 18.75 1.61 -0.61
C THR A 52 17.63 0.97 0.21
N ALA A 53 16.87 1.78 0.94
CA ALA A 53 15.71 1.33 1.67
C ALA A 53 14.62 0.73 0.75
N LEU A 54 14.41 1.30 -0.44
CA LEU A 54 13.49 0.73 -1.42
C LEU A 54 13.98 -0.61 -1.97
N ASP A 55 15.28 -0.81 -2.16
CA ASP A 55 15.84 -2.11 -2.57
C ASP A 55 15.66 -3.18 -1.48
N GLU A 56 15.81 -2.84 -0.21
CA GLU A 56 15.50 -3.72 0.91
C GLU A 56 14.01 -4.10 0.94
N VAL A 57 13.12 -3.13 0.67
CA VAL A 57 11.68 -3.37 0.53
C VAL A 57 11.38 -4.29 -0.65
N ASN A 58 12.00 -4.06 -1.81
CA ASN A 58 11.87 -4.94 -2.98
C ASN A 58 12.26 -6.37 -2.64
N HIS A 59 13.34 -6.55 -1.87
CA HIS A 59 13.83 -7.85 -1.46
C HIS A 59 12.86 -8.57 -0.51
N ILE A 60 12.40 -7.92 0.57
CA ILE A 60 11.51 -8.57 1.55
C ILE A 60 10.12 -8.86 0.97
N LEU A 61 9.67 -8.06 -0.02
CA LEU A 61 8.38 -8.22 -0.70
C LEU A 61 8.46 -9.02 -2.00
N ARG A 62 9.60 -9.67 -2.28
CA ARG A 62 9.81 -10.52 -3.46
C ARG A 62 8.81 -11.67 -3.56
N CYS A 63 8.72 -12.29 -4.70
CA CYS A 63 7.90 -13.47 -4.90
C CYS A 63 8.42 -14.63 -4.01
N HIS A 64 7.67 -14.98 -2.98
CA HIS A 64 8.07 -16.04 -2.05
C HIS A 64 8.15 -17.45 -2.69
N HIS A 65 7.53 -17.63 -3.85
CA HIS A 65 7.51 -18.92 -4.55
C HIS A 65 8.71 -19.11 -5.48
N THR A 66 9.12 -18.04 -6.20
CA THR A 66 10.22 -18.10 -7.18
C THR A 66 11.51 -17.43 -6.69
N GLY A 67 11.45 -16.63 -5.62
CA GLY A 67 12.56 -15.80 -5.16
C GLY A 67 12.80 -14.54 -6.01
N GLU A 68 12.02 -14.36 -7.09
CA GLU A 68 12.17 -13.24 -8.01
C GLU A 68 11.87 -11.91 -7.30
N VAL A 69 12.79 -10.95 -7.44
CA VAL A 69 12.68 -9.58 -6.92
C VAL A 69 12.22 -8.66 -8.03
N ALA A 70 11.29 -7.77 -7.73
CA ALA A 70 10.86 -6.72 -8.64
C ALA A 70 10.61 -5.42 -7.87
N ALA A 71 10.63 -4.29 -8.57
CA ALA A 71 10.36 -3.00 -7.98
C ALA A 71 8.92 -2.94 -7.42
N ILE A 72 8.82 -2.52 -6.17
CA ILE A 72 7.55 -2.22 -5.53
C ILE A 72 7.19 -0.76 -5.77
N ASP A 73 5.97 -0.52 -6.24
CA ASP A 73 5.47 0.83 -6.50
C ASP A 73 5.39 1.62 -5.18
N VAL A 74 6.08 2.76 -5.10
CA VAL A 74 6.11 3.59 -3.88
C VAL A 74 4.71 4.04 -3.45
N ARG A 75 3.76 4.19 -4.38
CA ARG A 75 2.38 4.52 -4.05
C ARG A 75 1.70 3.41 -3.24
N MET A 76 2.07 2.15 -3.47
CA MET A 76 1.59 1.04 -2.66
C MET A 76 2.16 1.12 -1.24
N LEU A 77 3.45 1.47 -1.08
CA LEU A 77 4.07 1.67 0.24
C LEU A 77 3.40 2.82 1.00
N GLU A 78 3.14 3.96 0.33
CA GLU A 78 2.42 5.08 0.93
C GLU A 78 1.00 4.69 1.36
N HIS A 79 0.28 3.92 0.53
CA HIS A 79 -1.06 3.43 0.88
C HIS A 79 -1.04 2.57 2.14
N VAL A 80 -0.11 1.62 2.22
CA VAL A 80 0.05 0.72 3.38
C VAL A 80 0.44 1.51 4.62
N ASN A 81 1.36 2.45 4.50
CA ASN A 81 1.82 3.30 5.61
C ASN A 81 0.68 4.18 6.15
N LEU A 82 -0.11 4.83 5.28
CA LEU A 82 -1.31 5.58 5.66
C LEU A 82 -2.32 4.71 6.43
N VAL A 83 -2.57 3.50 5.94
CA VAL A 83 -3.49 2.57 6.62
C VAL A 83 -2.94 2.12 7.96
N GLN A 84 -1.65 1.78 8.04
CA GLN A 84 -0.99 1.36 9.29
C GLN A 84 -1.12 2.46 10.36
N LYS A 85 -0.79 3.72 10.02
CA LYS A 85 -0.90 4.85 10.96
C LYS A 85 -2.35 5.12 11.40
N ALA A 86 -3.32 4.91 10.52
CA ALA A 86 -4.73 5.08 10.84
C ALA A 86 -5.31 4.00 11.78
N VAL A 87 -4.59 2.88 11.98
CA VAL A 87 -5.06 1.77 12.84
C VAL A 87 -4.25 1.55 14.11
N ASP A 88 -3.53 2.54 14.63
CA ASP A 88 -2.73 2.56 15.86
C ASP A 88 -1.20 2.50 15.67
N GLY A 89 -0.75 2.80 14.47
CA GLY A 89 0.56 3.40 14.20
C GLY A 89 1.83 2.55 14.25
N ALA A 90 1.94 1.49 15.02
CA ALA A 90 3.25 0.86 15.25
C ALA A 90 3.30 -0.66 15.02
N GLY A 91 2.22 -1.26 14.50
CA GLY A 91 2.17 -2.71 14.32
C GLY A 91 3.05 -3.19 13.17
N GLU A 92 3.76 -4.30 13.38
CA GLU A 92 4.47 -5.03 12.32
C GLU A 92 3.48 -5.55 11.28
N ILE A 93 3.76 -5.30 10.01
CA ILE A 93 2.93 -5.74 8.87
C ILE A 93 3.36 -7.16 8.51
N HIS A 94 2.49 -8.13 8.75
CA HIS A 94 2.71 -9.52 8.37
C HIS A 94 2.30 -9.73 6.92
N VAL A 95 3.28 -9.89 6.05
CA VAL A 95 3.13 -9.98 4.59
C VAL A 95 2.77 -11.41 4.19
N ILE A 96 1.62 -11.56 3.52
CA ILE A 96 1.17 -12.81 2.90
C ILE A 96 1.61 -12.88 1.43
N SER A 97 1.56 -11.77 0.69
CA SER A 97 2.01 -11.69 -0.70
C SER A 97 2.37 -10.25 -1.05
N GLY A 98 3.60 -10.02 -1.45
CA GLY A 98 4.05 -8.79 -2.09
C GLY A 98 4.05 -8.94 -3.61
N TYR A 99 5.23 -8.80 -4.25
CA TYR A 99 5.38 -9.10 -5.67
C TYR A 99 5.09 -10.58 -5.95
N ARG A 100 4.49 -10.83 -7.08
CA ARG A 100 4.15 -12.17 -7.55
C ARG A 100 4.65 -12.33 -8.97
N SER A 101 5.57 -13.26 -9.20
CA SER A 101 6.06 -13.52 -10.55
C SER A 101 4.92 -13.91 -11.50
N PRO A 102 5.02 -13.57 -12.78
CA PRO A 102 4.04 -14.00 -13.79
C PRO A 102 3.81 -15.50 -13.80
N GLU A 103 4.89 -16.28 -13.63
CA GLU A 103 4.84 -17.75 -13.55
C GLU A 103 3.99 -18.20 -12.35
N TYR A 104 4.27 -17.71 -11.17
CA TYR A 104 3.51 -18.07 -9.96
C TYR A 104 2.05 -17.63 -10.06
N ASN A 105 1.79 -16.43 -10.60
CA ASN A 105 0.43 -15.97 -10.82
C ASN A 105 -0.34 -16.89 -11.78
N ALA A 106 0.29 -17.34 -12.86
CA ALA A 106 -0.33 -18.28 -13.80
C ALA A 106 -0.68 -19.62 -13.13
N GLN A 107 0.17 -20.12 -12.22
CA GLN A 107 -0.13 -21.31 -11.42
C GLN A 107 -1.35 -21.10 -10.51
N LEU A 108 -1.44 -19.92 -9.85
CA LEU A 108 -2.58 -19.59 -8.98
C LEU A 108 -3.88 -19.48 -9.75
N VAL A 109 -3.86 -18.87 -10.94
CA VAL A 109 -5.04 -18.78 -11.83
C VAL A 109 -5.54 -20.15 -12.23
N LYS A 110 -4.64 -21.09 -12.55
CA LYS A 110 -5.01 -22.48 -12.87
C LYS A 110 -5.63 -23.21 -11.67
N ARG A 111 -5.18 -22.92 -10.45
CA ARG A 111 -5.63 -23.59 -9.21
C ARG A 111 -6.87 -22.94 -8.59
N SER A 112 -7.15 -21.69 -8.89
CA SER A 112 -8.20 -20.93 -8.23
C SER A 112 -8.84 -19.90 -9.15
N ARG A 113 -10.17 -19.96 -9.28
CA ARG A 113 -10.96 -18.93 -9.99
C ARG A 113 -10.92 -17.54 -9.29
N ARG A 114 -10.32 -17.44 -8.11
CA ARG A 114 -10.21 -16.19 -7.33
C ARG A 114 -8.95 -15.41 -7.65
N ALA A 115 -7.95 -16.02 -8.28
CA ALA A 115 -6.75 -15.33 -8.69
C ALA A 115 -7.00 -14.59 -10.02
N ALA A 116 -6.73 -13.29 -10.04
CA ALA A 116 -6.87 -12.47 -11.23
C ALA A 116 -5.73 -12.74 -12.22
N GLN A 117 -6.04 -12.90 -13.51
CA GLN A 117 -5.04 -13.07 -14.56
C GLN A 117 -4.13 -11.83 -14.66
N HIS A 118 -4.73 -10.62 -14.58
CA HIS A 118 -4.03 -9.35 -14.60
C HIS A 118 -3.90 -8.77 -13.18
N SER A 119 -3.28 -9.54 -12.29
CA SER A 119 -3.10 -9.16 -10.90
C SER A 119 -2.11 -7.99 -10.76
N LEU A 120 -2.44 -7.02 -9.89
CA LEU A 120 -1.52 -5.90 -9.57
C LEU A 120 -0.28 -6.36 -8.77
N HIS A 121 -0.31 -7.53 -8.15
CA HIS A 121 0.88 -8.15 -7.57
C HIS A 121 2.00 -8.39 -8.60
N ILE A 122 1.66 -8.70 -9.85
CA ILE A 122 2.66 -8.90 -10.93
C ILE A 122 3.41 -7.60 -11.25
N LYS A 123 2.83 -6.45 -10.92
CA LYS A 123 3.39 -5.13 -11.17
C LYS A 123 4.06 -4.51 -9.93
N GLY A 124 4.17 -5.24 -8.82
CA GLY A 124 4.62 -4.67 -7.55
C GLY A 124 3.66 -3.62 -6.97
N GLN A 125 2.40 -3.62 -7.38
CA GLN A 125 1.39 -2.61 -7.06
C GLN A 125 0.34 -3.07 -6.05
N ALA A 126 0.55 -4.21 -5.40
CA ALA A 126 -0.39 -4.76 -4.44
C ALA A 126 0.32 -5.47 -3.28
N LEU A 127 -0.33 -5.48 -2.12
CA LEU A 127 0.10 -6.19 -0.92
C LEU A 127 -1.07 -6.90 -0.26
N ASP A 128 -0.89 -8.18 0.04
CA ASP A 128 -1.77 -8.98 0.91
C ASP A 128 -1.11 -9.07 2.30
N PHE A 129 -1.81 -8.63 3.35
CA PHE A 129 -1.23 -8.56 4.69
C PHE A 129 -2.27 -8.57 5.80
N TYR A 130 -1.78 -8.73 7.02
CA TYR A 130 -2.49 -8.42 8.25
C TYR A 130 -1.55 -7.75 9.27
N ILE A 131 -2.11 -7.16 10.32
CA ILE A 131 -1.34 -6.59 11.44
C ILE A 131 -1.76 -7.36 12.70
N PRO A 132 -0.84 -8.06 13.38
CA PRO A 132 -1.16 -8.79 14.62
C PRO A 132 -1.80 -7.87 15.66
N GLY A 133 -2.82 -8.37 16.35
CA GLY A 133 -3.58 -7.59 17.32
C GLY A 133 -4.60 -6.61 16.76
N VAL A 134 -4.56 -6.30 15.45
CA VAL A 134 -5.51 -5.40 14.80
C VAL A 134 -6.59 -6.19 14.06
N LYS A 135 -7.87 -5.93 14.39
CA LYS A 135 -9.00 -6.57 13.70
C LYS A 135 -8.99 -6.20 12.21
N LEU A 136 -9.08 -7.16 11.30
CA LEU A 136 -9.12 -6.93 9.84
C LEU A 136 -10.17 -5.89 9.41
N ARG A 137 -11.33 -5.87 10.08
CA ARG A 137 -12.38 -4.86 9.82
C ARG A 137 -11.92 -3.43 10.14
N LYS A 138 -11.00 -3.25 11.11
CA LYS A 138 -10.42 -1.93 11.43
C LYS A 138 -9.48 -1.48 10.31
N ILE A 139 -8.61 -2.37 9.85
CA ILE A 139 -7.72 -2.12 8.70
C ILE A 139 -8.55 -1.77 7.45
N ARG A 140 -9.55 -2.59 7.13
CA ARG A 140 -10.47 -2.33 6.01
C ARG A 140 -11.12 -0.96 6.11
N ARG A 141 -11.66 -0.59 7.28
CA ARG A 141 -12.33 0.70 7.49
C ARG A 141 -11.38 1.87 7.25
N ALA A 142 -10.13 1.78 7.71
CA ALA A 142 -9.10 2.79 7.47
C ALA A 142 -8.83 2.94 5.96
N ALA A 143 -8.57 1.83 5.27
CA ALA A 143 -8.31 1.82 3.84
C ALA A 143 -9.47 2.39 3.00
N LEU A 144 -10.72 2.03 3.35
CA LEU A 144 -11.92 2.54 2.67
C LEU A 144 -12.09 4.07 2.85
N LYS A 145 -11.72 4.60 4.02
CA LYS A 145 -11.78 6.05 4.27
C LYS A 145 -10.80 6.83 3.39
N LEU A 146 -9.62 6.28 3.15
CA LEU A 146 -8.57 6.90 2.35
C LEU A 146 -8.93 6.95 0.85
N ARG A 147 -9.70 5.97 0.35
CA ARG A 147 -10.05 5.84 -1.08
C ARG A 147 -8.84 5.91 -2.02
N TYR A 148 -7.68 5.46 -1.54
CA TYR A 148 -6.41 5.60 -2.26
C TYR A 148 -6.28 4.59 -3.42
N GLY A 149 -6.78 3.37 -3.24
CA GLY A 149 -6.68 2.30 -4.22
C GLY A 149 -7.67 1.16 -3.95
N GLY A 150 -7.42 -0.02 -4.51
CA GLY A 150 -8.24 -1.21 -4.30
C GLY A 150 -8.15 -1.75 -2.88
N VAL A 151 -9.28 -2.22 -2.33
CA VAL A 151 -9.40 -2.80 -0.99
C VAL A 151 -10.15 -4.11 -1.05
N GLY A 152 -9.44 -5.24 -0.91
CA GLY A 152 -9.99 -6.59 -0.82
C GLY A 152 -10.08 -7.09 0.62
N PHE A 153 -11.19 -7.75 0.99
CA PHE A 153 -11.41 -8.27 2.34
C PHE A 153 -11.54 -9.78 2.35
N TYR A 154 -10.49 -10.47 2.76
CA TYR A 154 -10.41 -11.93 2.79
C TYR A 154 -10.55 -12.47 4.21
N SER A 155 -11.74 -12.36 4.78
CA SER A 155 -12.01 -12.70 6.19
C SER A 155 -11.71 -14.16 6.55
N ARG A 156 -11.99 -15.12 5.64
CA ARG A 156 -11.71 -16.55 5.83
C ARG A 156 -10.22 -16.85 5.79
N ALA A 157 -9.47 -16.17 4.90
CA ALA A 157 -8.02 -16.32 4.77
C ALA A 157 -7.25 -15.37 5.72
N LYS A 158 -7.95 -14.53 6.47
CA LYS A 158 -7.45 -13.64 7.54
C LYS A 158 -6.43 -12.60 7.04
N PHE A 159 -6.66 -12.00 5.87
CA PHE A 159 -5.83 -10.89 5.38
C PHE A 159 -6.65 -9.81 4.67
N ILE A 160 -6.03 -8.67 4.47
CA ILE A 160 -6.50 -7.55 3.63
C ILE A 160 -5.60 -7.47 2.40
N HIS A 161 -6.21 -7.23 1.25
CA HIS A 161 -5.52 -6.80 0.04
C HIS A 161 -5.62 -5.28 -0.09
N LEU A 162 -4.48 -4.64 -0.34
CA LEU A 162 -4.41 -3.25 -0.79
C LEU A 162 -3.66 -3.19 -2.11
N ASP A 163 -4.08 -2.25 -2.97
CA ASP A 163 -3.33 -1.93 -4.19
C ASP A 163 -3.40 -0.43 -4.51
N CYS A 164 -2.56 0.06 -5.41
CA CYS A 164 -2.53 1.44 -5.87
C CYS A 164 -3.20 1.65 -7.24
N GLY A 165 -4.07 0.74 -7.66
CA GLY A 165 -4.94 0.90 -8.81
C GLY A 165 -6.15 1.81 -8.53
N PRO A 166 -7.12 1.88 -9.46
CA PRO A 166 -8.36 2.62 -9.23
C PRO A 166 -9.10 2.12 -7.98
N PHE A 167 -9.74 3.06 -7.24
CA PHE A 167 -10.50 2.69 -6.04
C PHE A 167 -11.62 1.71 -6.38
N ARG A 168 -11.61 0.56 -5.72
CA ARG A 168 -12.63 -0.49 -5.79
C ARG A 168 -12.60 -1.37 -4.54
N THR A 169 -13.66 -2.13 -4.30
CA THR A 169 -13.76 -2.99 -3.10
C THR A 169 -14.38 -4.34 -3.45
N TRP A 170 -13.99 -5.40 -2.73
CA TRP A 170 -14.59 -6.73 -2.81
C TRP A 170 -14.41 -7.53 -1.53
#